data_93b6ccf3cf6f7fadb302c2532377bbd3
#
_entry.id   93b6ccf3cf6f7fadb302c2532377bbd3
#
_cell.length_a   1.000
_cell.length_b   1.000
_cell.length_c   1.000
_cell.angle_alpha   90.00
_cell.angle_beta   90.00
_cell.angle_gamma   90.00
#
_symmetry.space_group_name_H-M   'P 1'
#
loop_
_entity.id
_entity.type
_entity.pdbx_description
1 polymer ?
#
loop_
_entity_poly.entity_id
_entity_poly.type
_entity_poly.pdbx_seq_one_letter_code
_entity_poly.pdbx_strand_id
1 'polypeptide(L)'
;MHYCVLLITKKLPSESKIEKILQPYNYEDIKYDEETGELIKPCPIFTYDWFCIGGRYTGSLKLKIDKNNEYYNWNFISNGGRNKRLFYSKLLSELQKTKGAIFFEEDYYSSMGSRDGFLYVDGAKIDDLLNFDDVNCFICIDSNENVIVRETWDGHNLIEDKQFDEKLAKIKENSKGMFATILDIHD
;
A
#
# COMPACT_ATOMS: atom_id res chain seq x y z
N MET A 1 -7.05 -7.36 -14.29
CA MET A 1 -5.58 -7.08 -14.23
C MET A 1 -5.21 -6.64 -12.82
N HIS A 2 -3.92 -6.72 -12.39
CA HIS A 2 -3.52 -6.28 -11.03
C HIS A 2 -2.66 -5.04 -11.10
N TYR A 3 -2.97 -4.05 -10.27
CA TYR A 3 -2.24 -2.79 -10.20
C TYR A 3 -1.76 -2.51 -8.77
N CYS A 4 -0.49 -2.07 -8.66
CA CYS A 4 0.06 -1.55 -7.42
C CYS A 4 -0.45 -0.13 -7.17
N VAL A 5 -1.14 0.07 -6.05
CA VAL A 5 -1.56 1.40 -5.59
C VAL A 5 -0.75 1.82 -4.37
N LEU A 6 -0.15 3.00 -4.44
CA LEU A 6 0.42 3.68 -3.27
C LEU A 6 -0.64 4.65 -2.71
N LEU A 7 -1.18 4.32 -1.56
CA LEU A 7 -2.12 5.18 -0.83
C LEU A 7 -1.38 5.94 0.27
N ILE A 8 -1.47 7.27 0.24
CA ILE A 8 -0.88 8.16 1.24
C ILE A 8 -2.00 8.81 2.06
N THR A 9 -1.93 8.71 3.39
CA THR A 9 -2.96 9.21 4.31
C THR A 9 -2.35 9.93 5.50
N LYS A 10 -3.10 10.90 6.07
CA LYS A 10 -2.66 11.65 7.26
C LYS A 10 -2.67 10.80 8.54
N LYS A 11 -3.45 9.71 8.55
CA LYS A 11 -3.53 8.73 9.65
C LYS A 11 -3.52 7.35 9.06
N LEU A 12 -3.09 6.37 9.82
CA LEU A 12 -3.17 4.96 9.40
C LEU A 12 -4.62 4.64 8.99
N PRO A 13 -4.85 4.21 7.75
CA PRO A 13 -6.20 3.95 7.28
C PRO A 13 -6.70 2.61 7.84
N SER A 14 -7.98 2.57 8.24
CA SER A 14 -8.69 1.30 8.39
C SER A 14 -9.14 0.81 7.02
N GLU A 15 -9.44 -0.48 6.91
CA GLU A 15 -9.98 -1.07 5.68
C GLU A 15 -11.24 -0.32 5.19
N SER A 16 -12.18 -0.02 6.09
CA SER A 16 -13.38 0.78 5.76
C SER A 16 -13.08 2.21 5.29
N LYS A 17 -11.94 2.79 5.69
CA LYS A 17 -11.51 4.10 5.14
C LYS A 17 -10.94 3.93 3.75
N ILE A 18 -10.19 2.86 3.50
CA ILE A 18 -9.67 2.52 2.17
C ILE A 18 -10.84 2.29 1.20
N GLU A 19 -11.83 1.48 1.59
CA GLU A 19 -13.04 1.26 0.80
C GLU A 19 -13.73 2.57 0.40
N LYS A 20 -13.89 3.50 1.35
CA LYS A 20 -14.49 4.82 1.06
C LYS A 20 -13.66 5.66 0.08
N ILE A 21 -12.34 5.59 0.16
CA ILE A 21 -11.45 6.32 -0.76
C ILE A 21 -11.56 5.70 -2.17
N LEU A 22 -11.65 4.39 -2.25
CA LEU A 22 -11.71 3.66 -3.52
C LEU A 22 -13.13 3.63 -4.14
N GLN A 23 -14.19 3.80 -3.33
CA GLN A 23 -15.58 3.69 -3.78
C GLN A 23 -15.90 4.42 -5.11
N PRO A 24 -15.41 5.66 -5.37
CA PRO A 24 -15.69 6.34 -6.64
C PRO A 24 -15.19 5.61 -7.88
N TYR A 25 -14.29 4.65 -7.71
CA TYR A 25 -13.61 3.87 -8.76
C TYR A 25 -14.12 2.43 -8.84
N ASN A 26 -15.05 2.02 -7.98
CA ASN A 26 -15.61 0.67 -8.01
C ASN A 26 -16.43 0.47 -9.27
N TYR A 27 -16.12 -0.61 -10.01
CA TYR A 27 -16.82 -0.95 -11.26
C TYR A 27 -18.33 -1.10 -11.07
N GLU A 28 -18.79 -1.65 -9.94
CA GLU A 28 -20.22 -1.85 -9.65
C GLU A 28 -20.97 -0.53 -9.44
N ASP A 29 -20.28 0.55 -9.07
CA ASP A 29 -20.86 1.88 -8.87
C ASP A 29 -20.94 2.72 -10.16
N ILE A 30 -20.38 2.22 -11.27
CA ILE A 30 -20.45 2.87 -12.58
C ILE A 30 -21.87 2.71 -13.14
N LYS A 31 -22.53 3.82 -13.37
CA LYS A 31 -23.90 3.85 -13.89
C LYS A 31 -23.94 4.30 -15.34
N TYR A 32 -24.65 3.53 -16.14
CA TYR A 32 -24.96 3.85 -17.51
C TYR A 32 -26.41 4.29 -17.60
N ASP A 33 -26.71 5.21 -18.50
CA ASP A 33 -28.07 5.53 -18.89
C ASP A 33 -28.68 4.32 -19.62
N GLU A 34 -29.83 3.85 -19.14
CA GLU A 34 -30.46 2.63 -19.66
C GLU A 34 -30.99 2.79 -21.10
N GLU A 35 -31.32 4.02 -21.54
CA GLU A 35 -31.87 4.29 -22.86
C GLU A 35 -30.77 4.53 -23.89
N THR A 36 -29.70 5.26 -23.51
CA THR A 36 -28.64 5.67 -24.44
C THR A 36 -27.41 4.78 -24.35
N GLY A 37 -27.23 4.03 -23.25
CA GLY A 37 -26.00 3.27 -22.97
C GLY A 37 -24.81 4.15 -22.64
N GLU A 38 -25.00 5.47 -22.46
CA GLU A 38 -23.96 6.40 -22.11
C GLU A 38 -23.69 6.43 -20.61
N LEU A 39 -22.46 6.74 -20.21
CA LEU A 39 -22.07 6.91 -18.82
C LEU A 39 -22.79 8.11 -18.19
N ILE A 40 -23.53 7.89 -17.09
CA ILE A 40 -24.20 8.96 -16.35
C ILE A 40 -23.20 9.90 -15.66
N LYS A 41 -21.98 9.41 -15.37
CA LYS A 41 -20.87 10.20 -14.83
C LYS A 41 -19.63 10.02 -15.70
N PRO A 42 -18.70 10.98 -15.67
CA PRO A 42 -17.40 10.79 -16.32
C PRO A 42 -16.77 9.47 -15.89
N CYS A 43 -16.21 8.73 -16.85
CA CYS A 43 -15.48 7.50 -16.56
C CYS A 43 -14.38 7.82 -15.53
N PRO A 44 -14.28 7.07 -14.43
CA PRO A 44 -13.20 7.26 -13.49
C PRO A 44 -11.85 7.00 -14.17
N ILE A 45 -10.80 7.63 -13.66
CA ILE A 45 -9.43 7.53 -14.21
C ILE A 45 -8.89 6.09 -14.18
N PHE A 46 -9.43 5.25 -13.31
CA PHE A 46 -9.26 3.79 -13.25
C PHE A 46 -10.50 3.16 -12.65
N THR A 47 -10.66 1.86 -12.80
CA THR A 47 -11.73 1.06 -12.18
C THR A 47 -11.15 -0.10 -11.38
N TYR A 48 -11.92 -0.69 -10.50
CA TYR A 48 -11.57 -1.92 -9.81
C TYR A 48 -12.82 -2.70 -9.39
N ASP A 49 -12.70 -4.01 -9.25
CA ASP A 49 -13.74 -4.91 -8.72
C ASP A 49 -13.45 -5.35 -7.27
N TRP A 50 -12.18 -5.51 -6.90
CA TRP A 50 -11.77 -5.77 -5.52
C TRP A 50 -10.37 -5.24 -5.23
N PHE A 51 -10.06 -5.11 -3.96
CA PHE A 51 -8.72 -4.74 -3.49
C PHE A 51 -8.31 -5.56 -2.25
N CYS A 52 -7.02 -5.64 -2.00
CA CYS A 52 -6.49 -6.04 -0.71
C CYS A 52 -5.25 -5.23 -0.33
N ILE A 53 -4.94 -5.18 0.97
CA ILE A 53 -3.71 -4.54 1.44
C ILE A 53 -2.54 -5.49 1.14
N GLY A 54 -1.49 -4.96 0.51
CA GLY A 54 -0.32 -5.72 0.09
C GLY A 54 -0.58 -6.60 -1.13
N GLY A 55 -1.25 -7.73 -0.96
CA GLY A 55 -1.57 -8.68 -2.02
C GLY A 55 -0.33 -9.14 -2.78
N ARG A 56 -0.33 -9.05 -4.10
CA ARG A 56 0.82 -9.37 -4.96
C ARG A 56 2.02 -8.45 -4.76
N TYR A 57 1.79 -7.29 -4.17
CA TYR A 57 2.79 -6.26 -3.91
C TYR A 57 3.21 -6.21 -2.44
N THR A 58 2.85 -7.26 -1.66
CA THR A 58 3.25 -7.37 -0.25
C THR A 58 4.76 -7.27 -0.09
N GLY A 59 5.21 -6.60 0.97
CA GLY A 59 6.63 -6.40 1.24
C GLY A 59 7.32 -5.34 0.39
N SER A 60 6.57 -4.48 -0.30
CA SER A 60 7.15 -3.36 -1.07
C SER A 60 7.76 -2.28 -0.18
N LEU A 61 7.33 -2.18 1.07
CA LEU A 61 7.86 -1.21 2.03
C LEU A 61 8.81 -1.89 3.02
N LYS A 62 9.85 -1.16 3.44
CA LYS A 62 10.86 -1.61 4.42
C LYS A 62 10.78 -0.73 5.67
N LEU A 63 10.15 -1.24 6.72
CA LEU A 63 10.06 -0.58 8.01
C LEU A 63 11.36 -0.72 8.78
N LYS A 64 11.95 0.39 9.20
CA LYS A 64 13.13 0.41 10.11
C LYS A 64 12.73 -0.10 11.48
N ILE A 65 13.49 -1.04 12.01
CA ILE A 65 13.32 -1.58 13.36
C ILE A 65 14.58 -1.39 14.20
N ASP A 66 14.38 -1.24 15.51
CA ASP A 66 15.49 -1.25 16.45
C ASP A 66 15.91 -2.70 16.71
N LYS A 67 17.14 -3.04 16.35
CA LYS A 67 17.72 -4.36 16.60
C LYS A 67 17.83 -4.71 18.09
N ASN A 68 17.80 -3.72 18.97
CA ASN A 68 17.81 -3.89 20.42
C ASN A 68 16.40 -4.10 21.01
N ASN A 69 15.35 -4.05 20.17
CA ASN A 69 14.00 -4.32 20.62
C ASN A 69 13.92 -5.73 21.24
N GLU A 70 13.35 -5.86 22.42
CA GLU A 70 13.28 -7.12 23.16
C GLU A 70 12.55 -8.25 22.42
N TYR A 71 11.63 -7.90 21.53
CA TYR A 71 10.89 -8.86 20.69
C TYR A 71 11.61 -9.20 19.39
N TYR A 72 12.68 -8.47 19.04
CA TYR A 72 13.46 -8.68 17.84
C TYR A 72 14.75 -9.46 18.16
N ASN A 73 14.60 -10.75 18.35
CA ASN A 73 15.74 -11.64 18.54
C ASN A 73 16.02 -12.42 17.26
N TRP A 74 16.90 -11.90 16.40
CA TRP A 74 17.25 -12.51 15.14
C TRP A 74 17.67 -13.97 15.25
N ASN A 75 18.54 -14.31 16.19
CA ASN A 75 19.04 -15.66 16.35
C ASN A 75 17.89 -16.63 16.70
N PHE A 76 16.96 -16.18 17.52
CA PHE A 76 15.78 -16.94 17.90
C PHE A 76 14.82 -17.10 16.71
N ILE A 77 14.56 -16.03 16.01
CA ILE A 77 13.66 -16.00 14.84
C ILE A 77 14.25 -16.85 13.69
N SER A 78 15.54 -16.68 13.36
CA SER A 78 16.18 -17.36 12.22
C SER A 78 16.42 -18.86 12.47
N ASN A 79 16.67 -19.28 13.71
CA ASN A 79 16.96 -20.67 14.06
C ASN A 79 15.72 -21.52 14.41
N GLY A 80 14.50 -20.96 14.26
CA GLY A 80 13.27 -21.73 14.44
C GLY A 80 12.95 -22.13 15.88
N GLY A 81 13.37 -21.35 16.88
CA GLY A 81 13.10 -21.64 18.30
C GLY A 81 11.61 -21.95 18.58
N ARG A 82 11.35 -22.74 19.64
CA ARG A 82 9.99 -23.24 19.98
C ARG A 82 8.94 -22.14 20.12
N ASN A 83 9.34 -20.93 20.52
CA ASN A 83 8.45 -19.78 20.71
C ASN A 83 8.53 -18.72 19.59
N LYS A 84 9.08 -19.09 18.44
CA LYS A 84 9.24 -18.19 17.28
C LYS A 84 7.97 -17.41 16.96
N ARG A 85 6.83 -18.09 16.88
CA ARG A 85 5.51 -17.49 16.65
C ARG A 85 5.15 -16.44 17.71
N LEU A 86 5.36 -16.78 18.98
CA LEU A 86 5.00 -15.91 20.09
C LEU A 86 5.81 -14.60 20.09
N PHE A 87 7.12 -14.69 19.92
CA PHE A 87 7.98 -13.51 19.83
C PHE A 87 7.61 -12.63 18.65
N TYR A 88 7.34 -13.26 17.55
CA TYR A 88 6.96 -12.57 16.33
C TYR A 88 5.62 -11.86 16.46
N SER A 89 4.60 -12.53 16.98
CA SER A 89 3.30 -11.92 17.25
C SER A 89 3.42 -10.72 18.20
N LYS A 90 4.30 -10.79 19.19
CA LYS A 90 4.57 -9.65 20.08
C LYS A 90 5.26 -8.51 19.36
N LEU A 91 6.26 -8.79 18.52
CA LEU A 91 6.94 -7.78 17.71
C LEU A 91 5.95 -7.10 16.77
N LEU A 92 5.13 -7.86 16.03
CA LEU A 92 4.11 -7.29 15.15
C LEU A 92 3.11 -6.42 15.91
N SER A 93 2.60 -6.92 17.05
CA SER A 93 1.65 -6.16 17.87
C SER A 93 2.26 -4.86 18.40
N GLU A 94 3.53 -4.86 18.77
CA GLU A 94 4.24 -3.65 19.17
C GLU A 94 4.39 -2.68 17.99
N LEU A 95 4.84 -3.16 16.84
CA LEU A 95 5.04 -2.33 15.65
C LEU A 95 3.72 -1.75 15.13
N GLN A 96 2.63 -2.51 15.19
CA GLN A 96 1.30 -1.99 14.87
C GLN A 96 0.90 -0.84 15.78
N LYS A 97 1.18 -0.95 17.09
CA LYS A 97 0.83 0.08 18.08
C LYS A 97 1.74 1.32 18.01
N THR A 98 3.04 1.10 17.89
CA THR A 98 4.05 2.17 18.00
C THR A 98 4.40 2.82 16.68
N LYS A 99 4.36 2.07 15.59
CA LYS A 99 4.75 2.50 14.23
C LYS A 99 3.59 2.58 13.24
N GLY A 100 2.39 2.14 13.64
CA GLY A 100 1.25 2.03 12.73
C GLY A 100 1.55 1.10 11.54
N ALA A 101 2.30 0.02 11.78
CA ALA A 101 2.65 -0.92 10.72
C ALA A 101 1.46 -1.80 10.36
N ILE A 102 1.23 -1.99 9.06
CA ILE A 102 0.28 -2.93 8.51
C ILE A 102 1.04 -4.07 7.87
N PHE A 103 0.57 -5.27 8.14
CA PHE A 103 1.19 -6.50 7.70
C PHE A 103 0.15 -7.39 7.02
N PHE A 104 0.54 -8.11 5.99
CA PHE A 104 -0.28 -9.14 5.36
C PHE A 104 -0.12 -10.47 6.11
N GLU A 105 -1.22 -11.12 6.49
CA GLU A 105 -1.19 -12.17 7.52
C GLU A 105 -0.51 -13.49 7.13
N GLU A 106 -0.52 -13.90 5.87
CA GLU A 106 -0.14 -15.27 5.51
C GLU A 106 1.33 -15.48 5.14
N ASP A 107 2.02 -14.50 4.54
CA ASP A 107 3.38 -14.68 4.00
C ASP A 107 4.51 -14.19 4.91
N TYR A 108 4.18 -13.81 6.10
CA TYR A 108 5.08 -13.15 7.04
C TYR A 108 6.29 -13.95 7.46
N TYR A 109 6.13 -15.26 7.51
CA TYR A 109 7.20 -16.13 8.01
C TYR A 109 8.40 -16.25 7.07
N SER A 110 8.22 -15.99 5.79
CA SER A 110 9.30 -16.02 4.79
C SER A 110 10.07 -14.70 4.68
N SER A 111 9.40 -13.57 4.95
CA SER A 111 9.99 -12.22 4.87
C SER A 111 10.59 -11.74 6.18
N MET A 112 10.51 -12.57 7.23
CA MET A 112 10.96 -12.24 8.55
C MET A 112 12.45 -12.07 8.67
N GLY A 113 12.81 -10.88 9.11
CA GLY A 113 14.09 -10.63 9.73
C GLY A 113 15.22 -10.50 8.74
N SER A 114 15.20 -9.43 8.00
CA SER A 114 16.46 -8.96 7.46
C SER A 114 17.42 -8.70 8.63
N ARG A 115 18.60 -9.33 8.59
CA ARG A 115 19.72 -9.01 9.48
C ARG A 115 20.09 -7.52 9.41
N ASP A 116 19.57 -6.84 8.41
CA ASP A 116 19.87 -5.45 8.05
C ASP A 116 19.07 -4.42 8.87
N GLY A 117 18.18 -4.88 9.77
CA GLY A 117 17.46 -3.98 10.71
C GLY A 117 16.19 -3.38 10.12
N PHE A 118 15.51 -4.10 9.23
CA PHE A 118 14.19 -3.76 8.76
C PHE A 118 13.26 -4.97 8.66
N LEU A 119 11.97 -4.71 8.58
CA LEU A 119 10.95 -5.69 8.21
C LEU A 119 10.20 -5.21 6.96
N TYR A 120 9.76 -6.15 6.14
CA TYR A 120 8.83 -5.87 5.06
C TYR A 120 7.44 -5.62 5.63
N VAL A 121 6.79 -4.56 5.16
CA VAL A 121 5.44 -4.16 5.60
C VAL A 121 4.61 -3.71 4.41
N ASP A 122 3.29 -3.69 4.57
CA ASP A 122 2.35 -3.22 3.56
C ASP A 122 1.83 -1.82 3.88
N GLY A 123 2.07 -1.34 5.08
CA GLY A 123 1.79 0.04 5.48
C GLY A 123 2.57 0.44 6.71
N ALA A 124 2.99 1.70 6.79
CA ALA A 124 3.62 2.30 7.96
C ALA A 124 3.70 3.83 7.83
N LYS A 125 4.16 4.47 8.91
CA LYS A 125 4.53 5.88 8.89
C LYS A 125 5.72 6.09 7.96
N ILE A 126 5.61 7.04 7.04
CA ILE A 126 6.60 7.29 5.98
C ILE A 126 7.99 7.58 6.57
N ASP A 127 8.06 8.34 7.66
CA ASP A 127 9.34 8.69 8.31
C ASP A 127 10.07 7.47 8.89
N ASP A 128 9.38 6.36 9.09
CA ASP A 128 9.94 5.10 9.58
C ASP A 128 10.32 4.12 8.45
N LEU A 129 10.06 4.49 7.18
CA LEU A 129 10.37 3.66 6.01
C LEU A 129 11.78 3.95 5.50
N LEU A 130 12.51 2.89 5.11
CA LEU A 130 13.88 2.99 4.57
C LEU A 130 13.92 3.21 3.06
N ASN A 131 12.86 2.81 2.36
CA ASN A 131 12.85 2.78 0.90
C ASN A 131 11.63 3.50 0.28
N PHE A 132 11.03 4.44 1.00
CA PHE A 132 9.81 5.09 0.51
C PHE A 132 10.05 5.82 -0.83
N ASP A 133 11.20 6.44 -0.99
CA ASP A 133 11.54 7.15 -2.24
C ASP A 133 11.69 6.21 -3.44
N ASP A 134 12.09 4.95 -3.20
CA ASP A 134 12.28 3.93 -4.23
C ASP A 134 11.00 3.15 -4.56
N VAL A 135 9.91 3.37 -3.80
CA VAL A 135 8.65 2.65 -4.03
C VAL A 135 8.08 3.03 -5.38
N ASN A 136 7.85 2.03 -6.22
CA ASN A 136 7.19 2.18 -7.49
C ASN A 136 5.74 1.74 -7.41
N CYS A 137 4.84 2.43 -8.12
CA CYS A 137 3.43 2.10 -8.18
C CYS A 137 2.86 2.44 -9.57
N PHE A 138 1.70 1.87 -9.88
CA PHE A 138 0.96 2.22 -11.09
C PHE A 138 -0.03 3.36 -10.85
N ILE A 139 -0.60 3.40 -9.64
CA ILE A 139 -1.54 4.42 -9.19
C ILE A 139 -1.01 4.99 -7.87
N CYS A 140 -1.09 6.31 -7.71
CA CYS A 140 -0.87 6.95 -6.42
C CYS A 140 -2.08 7.79 -6.05
N ILE A 141 -2.57 7.61 -4.82
CA ILE A 141 -3.64 8.41 -4.21
C ILE A 141 -3.03 9.18 -3.05
N ASP A 142 -3.01 10.50 -3.16
CA ASP A 142 -2.41 11.37 -2.14
C ASP A 142 -3.33 11.60 -0.93
N SER A 143 -2.84 12.30 0.09
CA SER A 143 -3.57 12.56 1.34
C SER A 143 -4.78 13.49 1.20
N ASN A 144 -4.98 14.10 0.05
CA ASN A 144 -6.13 14.91 -0.32
C ASN A 144 -7.07 14.17 -1.28
N GLU A 145 -6.83 12.86 -1.47
CA GLU A 145 -7.57 11.97 -2.35
C GLU A 145 -7.41 12.34 -3.86
N ASN A 146 -6.36 13.11 -4.22
CA ASN A 146 -5.99 13.29 -5.61
C ASN A 146 -5.32 12.03 -6.15
N VAL A 147 -5.67 11.68 -7.39
CA VAL A 147 -5.20 10.46 -8.04
C VAL A 147 -4.31 10.78 -9.21
N ILE A 148 -3.17 10.11 -9.29
CA ILE A 148 -2.35 10.03 -10.49
C ILE A 148 -2.23 8.58 -10.92
N VAL A 149 -2.28 8.33 -12.22
CA VAL A 149 -2.20 7.01 -12.85
C VAL A 149 -1.11 7.02 -13.91
N ARG A 150 -0.31 5.96 -13.98
CA ARG A 150 0.80 5.87 -14.95
C ARG A 150 0.31 5.78 -16.38
N GLU A 151 -0.76 5.02 -16.60
CA GLU A 151 -1.37 4.82 -17.91
C GLU A 151 -2.89 4.87 -17.79
N THR A 152 -3.55 5.45 -18.79
CA THR A 152 -5.01 5.50 -18.89
C THR A 152 -5.45 4.98 -20.25
N TRP A 153 -6.68 4.45 -20.31
CA TRP A 153 -7.30 4.01 -21.55
C TRP A 153 -8.22 5.10 -22.10
N ASP A 154 -8.04 5.52 -23.36
CA ASP A 154 -8.86 6.56 -24.00
C ASP A 154 -10.03 6.00 -24.82
N GLY A 155 -10.29 4.70 -24.75
CA GLY A 155 -11.26 3.97 -25.56
C GLY A 155 -10.65 3.24 -26.76
N HIS A 156 -9.41 3.56 -27.14
CA HIS A 156 -8.70 2.98 -28.29
C HIS A 156 -7.26 2.57 -27.95
N ASN A 157 -6.57 3.36 -27.13
CA ASN A 157 -5.15 3.17 -26.82
C ASN A 157 -4.86 3.38 -25.35
N LEU A 158 -3.78 2.75 -24.88
CA LEU A 158 -3.14 3.11 -23.60
C LEU A 158 -2.35 4.40 -23.79
N ILE A 159 -2.63 5.38 -22.94
CA ILE A 159 -1.94 6.67 -22.91
C ILE A 159 -1.10 6.73 -21.64
N GLU A 160 0.22 6.77 -21.80
CA GLU A 160 1.17 6.95 -20.70
C GLU A 160 1.21 8.42 -20.23
N ASP A 161 1.10 8.65 -18.92
CA ASP A 161 1.40 9.94 -18.31
C ASP A 161 2.91 10.12 -18.18
N LYS A 162 3.53 10.79 -19.17
CA LYS A 162 4.98 11.08 -19.20
C LYS A 162 5.47 11.90 -17.99
N GLN A 163 4.57 12.52 -17.23
CA GLN A 163 4.89 13.29 -16.02
C GLN A 163 4.62 12.51 -14.73
N PHE A 164 4.20 11.24 -14.83
CA PHE A 164 3.83 10.44 -13.66
C PHE A 164 4.95 10.41 -12.60
N ASP A 165 6.17 10.07 -13.01
CA ASP A 165 7.28 9.94 -12.06
C ASP A 165 7.65 11.29 -11.40
N GLU A 166 7.56 12.40 -12.12
CA GLU A 166 7.77 13.74 -11.56
C GLU A 166 6.66 14.12 -10.56
N LYS A 167 5.41 13.82 -10.89
CA LYS A 167 4.27 14.04 -10.00
C LYS A 167 4.38 13.17 -8.74
N LEU A 168 4.74 11.90 -8.91
CA LEU A 168 4.94 10.96 -7.80
C LEU A 168 6.04 11.43 -6.86
N ALA A 169 7.18 11.89 -7.39
CA ALA A 169 8.27 12.43 -6.58
C ALA A 169 7.81 13.63 -5.74
N LYS A 170 7.07 14.58 -6.33
CA LYS A 170 6.51 15.73 -5.61
C LYS A 170 5.53 15.33 -4.50
N ILE A 171 4.68 14.33 -4.76
CA ILE A 171 3.77 13.79 -3.74
C ILE A 171 4.58 13.20 -2.58
N LYS A 172 5.62 12.41 -2.87
CA LYS A 172 6.48 11.79 -1.85
C LYS A 172 7.20 12.84 -0.99
N GLU A 173 7.77 13.88 -1.59
CA GLU A 173 8.43 14.98 -0.87
C GLU A 173 7.49 15.67 0.13
N ASN A 174 6.21 15.82 -0.23
CA ASN A 174 5.21 16.49 0.59
C ASN A 174 4.52 15.56 1.61
N SER A 175 4.92 14.28 1.69
CA SER A 175 4.24 13.26 2.49
C SER A 175 4.91 12.97 3.84
N LYS A 176 5.87 13.77 4.27
CA LYS A 176 6.52 13.63 5.59
C LYS A 176 5.50 13.67 6.72
N GLY A 177 5.67 12.78 7.69
CA GLY A 177 4.75 12.64 8.82
C GLY A 177 3.44 11.90 8.53
N MET A 178 3.21 11.51 7.26
CA MET A 178 2.04 10.76 6.83
C MET A 178 2.28 9.25 6.84
N PHE A 179 1.27 8.49 6.44
CA PHE A 179 1.32 7.04 6.32
C PHE A 179 1.23 6.63 4.86
N ALA A 180 2.01 5.62 4.49
CA ALA A 180 1.95 4.95 3.20
C ALA A 180 1.34 3.56 3.38
N THR A 181 0.46 3.17 2.46
CA THR A 181 -0.13 1.82 2.40
C THR A 181 -0.07 1.34 0.96
N ILE A 182 0.39 0.11 0.76
CA ILE A 182 0.38 -0.56 -0.55
C ILE A 182 -0.91 -1.35 -0.68
N LEU A 183 -1.59 -1.17 -1.80
CA LEU A 183 -2.77 -1.93 -2.15
C LEU A 183 -2.50 -2.68 -3.46
N ASP A 184 -3.09 -3.86 -3.55
CA ASP A 184 -3.28 -4.62 -4.78
C ASP A 184 -4.73 -4.46 -5.19
N ILE A 185 -4.98 -3.83 -6.32
CA ILE A 185 -6.32 -3.72 -6.89
C ILE A 185 -6.42 -4.56 -8.15
N HIS A 186 -7.59 -5.16 -8.34
CA HIS A 186 -7.92 -5.94 -9.53
C HIS A 186 -8.97 -5.23 -10.38
N ASP A 187 -8.76 -5.30 -11.71
CA ASP A 187 -9.68 -4.82 -12.73
C ASP A 187 -9.80 -5.89 -13.83
#